data_1e40ae032d71829855fafb5c97bfb6d7
#
_entry.id   1e40ae032d71829855fafb5c97bfb6d7
#
_cell.length_a   1.000
_cell.length_b   1.000
_cell.length_c   1.000
_cell.angle_alpha   90.00
_cell.angle_beta   90.00
_cell.angle_gamma   90.00
#
_symmetry.space_group_name_H-M   'P 1'
#
loop_
_entity.id
_entity.type
_entity.pdbx_description
1 polymer ?
#
loop_
_entity_poly.entity_id
_entity_poly.type
_entity_poly.pdbx_seq_one_letter_code
_entity_poly.pdbx_strand_id
1 'polypeptide(L)'
;MNNVIVLLPGGFKPPHVGHLALANAYAEKSEVSSVVVMVGPKERDGITREQSLAVWGLLPKNPKVKVVSIPFENPMQAAYEFVFSMSPNTKANVSLAASSKGGDDKRTVDFVTNINGVYKTIGTKAGQKVPANVNAVRLDVGVAPTNYSGRTDGNVGGISASVLRKDISGRDFNNFKTNYIGVSNNTIGQIYKTFTQNMNINENVKRLIKKILSEDFEGDLRNLIKKRDMLEYEIEKIKLKQAEDALKRAVENQKNIESTGGDVDAARNQVEAAKKAVDSAKKRLAAANVKKSA
;
A
#
# COMPACT_ATOMS: atom_id res chain seq x y z
N MET A 1 -3.42 35.73 -4.87
CA MET A 1 -3.18 34.44 -5.53
C MET A 1 -3.94 33.37 -4.75
N ASN A 2 -4.92 32.77 -5.36
CA ASN A 2 -5.72 31.74 -4.72
C ASN A 2 -4.93 30.42 -4.74
N ASN A 3 -4.45 29.98 -3.58
CA ASN A 3 -3.64 28.79 -3.45
C ASN A 3 -4.41 27.74 -2.66
N VAL A 4 -5.41 27.13 -3.31
CA VAL A 4 -6.23 26.10 -2.67
C VAL A 4 -5.63 24.73 -2.95
N ILE A 5 -5.38 23.97 -1.88
CA ILE A 5 -5.02 22.56 -1.91
C ILE A 5 -6.27 21.75 -1.64
N VAL A 6 -6.68 20.92 -2.59
CA VAL A 6 -7.84 20.05 -2.44
C VAL A 6 -7.41 18.68 -1.95
N LEU A 7 -7.98 18.20 -0.87
CA LEU A 7 -7.73 16.88 -0.29
C LEU A 7 -8.85 15.94 -0.72
N LEU A 8 -8.50 14.84 -1.38
CA LEU A 8 -9.43 13.79 -1.81
C LEU A 8 -9.07 12.47 -1.09
N PRO A 9 -9.51 12.31 0.18
CA PRO A 9 -9.26 11.10 0.93
C PRO A 9 -10.24 9.99 0.55
N GLY A 10 -9.74 8.74 0.37
CA GLY A 10 -10.60 7.62 0.04
C GLY A 10 -9.92 6.27 0.03
N GLY A 11 -10.73 5.20 -0.05
CA GLY A 11 -10.22 3.84 -0.21
C GLY A 11 -9.74 3.56 -1.63
N PHE A 12 -10.47 4.04 -2.62
CA PHE A 12 -10.20 3.86 -4.06
C PHE A 12 -9.91 2.38 -4.45
N LYS A 13 -10.78 1.49 -4.03
CA LYS A 13 -10.62 0.02 -4.22
C LYS A 13 -11.73 -0.54 -5.12
N PRO A 14 -11.57 -0.54 -6.44
CA PRO A 14 -10.50 0.09 -7.24
C PRO A 14 -10.74 1.57 -7.52
N PRO A 15 -9.69 2.33 -7.94
CA PRO A 15 -9.89 3.61 -8.61
C PRO A 15 -10.66 3.42 -9.91
N HIS A 16 -11.49 4.39 -10.28
CA HIS A 16 -12.26 4.38 -11.53
C HIS A 16 -12.43 5.80 -12.10
N VAL A 17 -12.96 5.91 -13.32
CA VAL A 17 -13.07 7.21 -14.00
C VAL A 17 -13.91 8.23 -13.25
N GLY A 18 -14.87 7.82 -12.41
CA GLY A 18 -15.60 8.75 -11.54
C GLY A 18 -14.71 9.45 -10.51
N HIS A 19 -13.75 8.71 -9.93
CA HIS A 19 -12.74 9.31 -9.03
C HIS A 19 -11.79 10.22 -9.81
N LEU A 20 -11.36 9.79 -11.01
CA LEU A 20 -10.51 10.58 -11.90
C LEU A 20 -11.19 11.88 -12.32
N ALA A 21 -12.45 11.80 -12.76
CA ALA A 21 -13.25 12.96 -13.15
C ALA A 21 -13.38 13.96 -12.03
N LEU A 22 -13.66 13.49 -10.80
CA LEU A 22 -13.75 14.34 -9.62
C LEU A 22 -12.40 15.04 -9.35
N ALA A 23 -11.29 14.30 -9.36
CA ALA A 23 -9.97 14.87 -9.13
C ALA A 23 -9.60 15.91 -10.21
N ASN A 24 -9.88 15.62 -11.48
CA ASN A 24 -9.60 16.52 -12.60
C ASN A 24 -10.49 17.76 -12.55
N ALA A 25 -11.77 17.63 -12.22
CA ALA A 25 -12.70 18.77 -12.10
C ALA A 25 -12.25 19.79 -11.04
N TYR A 26 -11.70 19.30 -9.90
CA TYR A 26 -11.08 20.20 -8.93
C TYR A 26 -9.79 20.82 -9.49
N ALA A 27 -8.94 20.04 -10.17
CA ALA A 27 -7.67 20.50 -10.71
C ALA A 27 -7.82 21.55 -11.82
N GLU A 28 -8.94 21.55 -12.55
CA GLU A 28 -9.26 22.51 -13.60
C GLU A 28 -9.64 23.90 -13.06
N LYS A 29 -10.01 23.99 -11.78
CA LYS A 29 -10.32 25.29 -11.19
C LYS A 29 -9.05 26.15 -11.09
N SER A 30 -9.19 27.43 -11.47
CA SER A 30 -8.06 28.38 -11.52
C SER A 30 -7.47 28.64 -10.14
N GLU A 31 -8.30 28.64 -9.09
CA GLU A 31 -7.91 28.83 -7.69
C GLU A 31 -7.20 27.62 -7.08
N VAL A 32 -7.28 26.43 -7.69
CA VAL A 32 -6.66 25.19 -7.18
C VAL A 32 -5.22 25.07 -7.65
N SER A 33 -4.32 24.96 -6.70
CA SER A 33 -2.88 24.74 -6.96
C SER A 33 -2.54 23.24 -7.03
N SER A 34 -3.20 22.40 -6.25
CA SER A 34 -3.01 20.96 -6.30
C SER A 34 -4.21 20.20 -5.74
N VAL A 35 -4.39 18.98 -6.23
CA VAL A 35 -5.35 18.00 -5.69
C VAL A 35 -4.55 16.83 -5.15
N VAL A 36 -4.69 16.50 -3.88
CA VAL A 36 -3.99 15.40 -3.22
C VAL A 36 -4.96 14.25 -3.01
N VAL A 37 -4.83 13.22 -3.85
CA VAL A 37 -5.58 11.96 -3.71
C VAL A 37 -4.89 11.10 -2.66
N MET A 38 -5.57 10.78 -1.57
CA MET A 38 -5.03 10.08 -0.41
C MET A 38 -5.57 8.65 -0.36
N VAL A 39 -4.72 7.66 -0.69
CA VAL A 39 -5.11 6.24 -0.79
C VAL A 39 -4.85 5.52 0.53
N GLY A 40 -5.93 5.07 1.19
CA GLY A 40 -5.88 4.36 2.47
C GLY A 40 -5.34 2.93 2.37
N PRO A 41 -4.84 2.36 3.51
CA PRO A 41 -4.21 1.05 3.55
C PRO A 41 -5.20 -0.12 3.47
N LYS A 42 -6.45 0.08 3.88
CA LYS A 42 -7.43 -1.00 4.02
C LYS A 42 -7.69 -1.70 2.69
N GLU A 43 -7.44 -3.00 2.64
CA GLU A 43 -7.79 -3.86 1.51
C GLU A 43 -9.31 -4.04 1.39
N ARG A 44 -9.82 -4.22 0.17
CA ARG A 44 -11.22 -4.57 -0.10
C ARG A 44 -11.32 -5.60 -1.22
N ASP A 45 -11.92 -6.73 -0.92
CA ASP A 45 -12.18 -7.81 -1.89
C ASP A 45 -10.91 -8.17 -2.69
N GLY A 46 -9.77 -8.32 -2.00
CA GLY A 46 -8.49 -8.68 -2.59
C GLY A 46 -7.77 -7.54 -3.31
N ILE A 47 -8.30 -6.31 -3.29
CA ILE A 47 -7.65 -5.15 -3.90
C ILE A 47 -6.85 -4.40 -2.86
N THR A 48 -5.53 -4.40 -3.03
CA THR A 48 -4.58 -3.76 -2.12
C THR A 48 -4.41 -2.26 -2.41
N ARG A 49 -3.73 -1.57 -1.50
CA ARG A 49 -3.33 -0.17 -1.69
C ARG A 49 -2.36 -0.03 -2.87
N GLU A 50 -1.40 -0.91 -2.96
CA GLU A 50 -0.35 -0.91 -3.98
C GLU A 50 -0.96 -1.05 -5.38
N GLN A 51 -1.92 -1.94 -5.55
CA GLN A 51 -2.68 -2.06 -6.80
C GLN A 51 -3.45 -0.77 -7.12
N SER A 52 -4.06 -0.15 -6.12
CA SER A 52 -4.79 1.11 -6.32
C SER A 52 -3.84 2.25 -6.73
N LEU A 53 -2.65 2.34 -6.12
CA LEU A 53 -1.62 3.32 -6.48
C LEU A 53 -1.11 3.08 -7.90
N ALA A 54 -0.86 1.82 -8.29
CA ALA A 54 -0.46 1.46 -9.64
C ALA A 54 -1.51 1.89 -10.68
N VAL A 55 -2.79 1.65 -10.40
CA VAL A 55 -3.89 2.07 -11.29
C VAL A 55 -3.99 3.59 -11.38
N TRP A 56 -3.86 4.32 -10.27
CA TRP A 56 -3.78 5.78 -10.31
C TRP A 56 -2.59 6.28 -11.15
N GLY A 57 -1.48 5.52 -11.17
CA GLY A 57 -0.33 5.79 -12.05
C GLY A 57 -0.67 5.70 -13.54
N LEU A 58 -1.55 4.78 -13.92
CA LEU A 58 -1.97 4.54 -15.31
C LEU A 58 -3.06 5.49 -15.80
N LEU A 59 -3.86 6.07 -14.90
CA LEU A 59 -4.98 6.95 -15.28
C LEU A 59 -4.47 8.32 -15.78
N PRO A 60 -5.10 8.87 -16.85
CA PRO A 60 -4.74 10.17 -17.45
C PRO A 60 -5.22 11.32 -16.56
N LYS A 61 -4.41 11.69 -15.56
CA LYS A 61 -4.74 12.73 -14.58
C LYS A 61 -4.13 14.08 -14.94
N ASN A 62 -4.82 15.14 -14.52
CA ASN A 62 -4.31 16.50 -14.60
C ASN A 62 -2.96 16.62 -13.85
N PRO A 63 -1.97 17.38 -14.34
CA PRO A 63 -0.67 17.56 -13.67
C PRO A 63 -0.75 18.08 -12.22
N LYS A 64 -1.82 18.79 -11.86
CA LYS A 64 -2.06 19.24 -10.47
C LYS A 64 -2.49 18.08 -9.54
N VAL A 65 -2.88 16.90 -10.07
CA VAL A 65 -3.34 15.75 -9.26
C VAL A 65 -2.14 14.93 -8.82
N LYS A 66 -1.89 14.92 -7.52
CA LYS A 66 -0.87 14.12 -6.83
C LYS A 66 -1.54 12.96 -6.10
N VAL A 67 -0.97 11.77 -6.19
CA VAL A 67 -1.50 10.58 -5.52
C VAL A 67 -0.51 10.14 -4.45
N VAL A 68 -0.99 9.97 -3.23
CA VAL A 68 -0.15 9.60 -2.08
C VAL A 68 -0.76 8.43 -1.32
N SER A 69 0.08 7.57 -0.78
CA SER A 69 -0.35 6.57 0.21
C SER A 69 -0.46 7.23 1.58
N ILE A 70 -1.45 6.81 2.36
CA ILE A 70 -1.62 7.26 3.74
C ILE A 70 -1.57 6.06 4.70
N PRO A 71 -1.03 6.22 5.93
CA PRO A 71 -0.97 5.14 6.91
C PRO A 71 -2.29 4.91 7.66
N PHE A 72 -3.24 5.85 7.57
CA PHE A 72 -4.47 5.85 8.36
C PHE A 72 -5.56 5.00 7.71
N GLU A 73 -6.21 4.13 8.48
CA GLU A 73 -7.37 3.35 8.01
C GLU A 73 -8.57 4.25 7.73
N ASN A 74 -8.75 5.29 8.53
CA ASN A 74 -9.76 6.33 8.30
C ASN A 74 -9.19 7.41 7.36
N PRO A 75 -9.65 7.50 6.10
CA PRO A 75 -9.14 8.49 5.17
C PRO A 75 -9.39 9.94 5.62
N MET A 76 -10.45 10.20 6.37
CA MET A 76 -10.73 11.56 6.90
C MET A 76 -9.68 12.01 7.92
N GLN A 77 -9.17 11.08 8.74
CA GLN A 77 -8.06 11.38 9.66
C GLN A 77 -6.84 11.88 8.87
N ALA A 78 -6.52 11.25 7.74
CA ALA A 78 -5.41 11.68 6.91
C ALA A 78 -5.55 13.12 6.40
N ALA A 79 -6.77 13.56 6.09
CA ALA A 79 -7.00 14.95 5.66
C ALA A 79 -6.72 15.94 6.81
N TYR A 80 -7.12 15.62 8.04
CA TYR A 80 -6.81 16.44 9.20
C TYR A 80 -5.31 16.45 9.50
N GLU A 81 -4.65 15.28 9.52
CA GLU A 81 -3.22 15.15 9.77
C GLU A 81 -2.38 15.89 8.72
N PHE A 82 -2.83 15.89 7.47
CA PHE A 82 -2.20 16.68 6.42
C PHE A 82 -2.19 18.18 6.77
N VAL A 83 -3.29 18.71 7.27
CA VAL A 83 -3.39 20.12 7.66
C VAL A 83 -2.55 20.42 8.91
N PHE A 84 -2.56 19.53 9.91
CA PHE A 84 -1.75 19.68 11.12
C PHE A 84 -0.25 19.60 10.85
N SER A 85 0.17 18.85 9.84
CA SER A 85 1.58 18.72 9.44
C SER A 85 2.13 19.90 8.63
N MET A 86 1.29 20.84 8.24
CA MET A 86 1.72 22.02 7.50
C MET A 86 2.66 22.90 8.37
N SER A 87 3.68 23.46 7.74
CA SER A 87 4.58 24.40 8.43
C SER A 87 3.79 25.58 9.02
N PRO A 88 4.16 26.08 10.23
CA PRO A 88 3.54 27.25 10.85
C PRO A 88 3.51 28.50 9.95
N ASN A 89 4.46 28.60 9.04
CA ASN A 89 4.56 29.73 8.10
C ASN A 89 3.77 29.51 6.79
N THR A 90 3.11 28.37 6.64
CA THR A 90 2.31 28.07 5.43
C THR A 90 1.13 29.02 5.33
N LYS A 91 0.97 29.63 4.15
CA LYS A 91 -0.21 30.41 3.77
C LYS A 91 -0.95 29.64 2.68
N ALA A 92 -2.03 28.97 3.03
CA ALA A 92 -2.79 28.16 2.08
C ALA A 92 -4.28 28.09 2.48
N ASN A 93 -5.13 27.94 1.48
CA ASN A 93 -6.45 27.44 1.69
C ASN A 93 -6.49 25.94 1.42
N VAL A 94 -7.21 25.19 2.23
CA VAL A 94 -7.44 23.75 2.04
C VAL A 94 -8.91 23.49 1.82
N SER A 95 -9.24 22.56 0.96
CA SER A 95 -10.61 22.11 0.72
C SER A 95 -10.68 20.60 0.76
N LEU A 96 -11.80 20.07 1.26
CA LEU A 96 -12.09 18.66 1.16
C LEU A 96 -12.89 18.41 -0.11
N ALA A 97 -12.45 17.48 -0.96
CA ALA A 97 -13.22 17.09 -2.13
C ALA A 97 -14.49 16.32 -1.70
N ALA A 98 -15.61 16.72 -2.24
CA ALA A 98 -16.91 16.09 -2.04
C ALA A 98 -17.45 15.56 -3.36
N SER A 99 -18.04 14.37 -3.33
CA SER A 99 -18.86 13.87 -4.43
C SER A 99 -20.30 14.29 -4.25
N SER A 100 -21.10 14.25 -5.33
CA SER A 100 -22.54 14.51 -5.26
C SER A 100 -23.34 13.44 -4.52
N LYS A 101 -22.68 12.40 -4.00
CA LYS A 101 -23.35 11.34 -3.22
C LYS A 101 -23.62 11.83 -1.80
N GLY A 102 -24.85 11.62 -1.33
CA GLY A 102 -25.30 12.06 -0.01
C GLY A 102 -24.34 11.69 1.14
N GLY A 103 -24.15 12.62 2.06
CA GLY A 103 -23.25 12.53 3.21
C GLY A 103 -21.88 13.20 3.02
N ASP A 104 -21.38 13.40 1.81
CA ASP A 104 -20.12 14.09 1.57
C ASP A 104 -20.21 15.58 1.87
N ASP A 105 -21.39 16.16 1.68
CA ASP A 105 -21.66 17.58 1.98
C ASP A 105 -21.46 17.87 3.48
N LYS A 106 -22.00 17.03 4.35
CA LYS A 106 -21.79 17.13 5.79
C LYS A 106 -20.32 17.03 6.17
N ARG A 107 -19.58 16.10 5.58
CA ARG A 107 -18.14 15.92 5.85
C ARG A 107 -17.34 17.17 5.48
N THR A 108 -17.71 17.82 4.37
CA THR A 108 -17.05 19.06 3.93
C THR A 108 -17.36 20.20 4.90
N VAL A 109 -18.63 20.35 5.32
CA VAL A 109 -19.03 21.36 6.31
C VAL A 109 -18.31 21.12 7.64
N ASP A 110 -18.30 19.88 8.14
CA ASP A 110 -17.62 19.51 9.38
C ASP A 110 -16.11 19.78 9.30
N PHE A 111 -15.47 19.48 8.16
CA PHE A 111 -14.06 19.75 7.94
C PHE A 111 -13.77 21.26 8.00
N VAL A 112 -14.53 22.09 7.29
CA VAL A 112 -14.35 23.55 7.28
C VAL A 112 -14.57 24.13 8.67
N THR A 113 -15.62 23.70 9.36
CA THR A 113 -15.95 24.16 10.71
C THR A 113 -14.87 23.81 11.72
N ASN A 114 -14.37 22.57 11.68
CA ASN A 114 -13.35 22.11 12.60
C ASN A 114 -12.00 22.79 12.37
N ILE A 115 -11.55 22.89 11.10
CA ILE A 115 -10.25 23.51 10.76
C ILE A 115 -10.26 24.99 11.11
N ASN A 116 -11.31 25.75 10.76
CA ASN A 116 -11.37 27.19 11.01
C ASN A 116 -11.76 27.55 12.45
N GLY A 117 -12.37 26.60 13.18
CA GLY A 117 -12.84 26.77 14.54
C GLY A 117 -11.93 26.15 15.59
N VAL A 118 -12.40 25.02 16.17
CA VAL A 118 -11.78 24.38 17.35
C VAL A 118 -10.30 24.04 17.13
N TYR A 119 -9.94 23.49 15.97
CA TYR A 119 -8.54 23.07 15.74
C TYR A 119 -7.58 24.23 15.49
N LYS A 120 -8.07 25.39 15.10
CA LYS A 120 -7.28 26.60 14.97
C LYS A 120 -7.09 27.34 16.30
N THR A 121 -8.10 27.38 17.12
CA THR A 121 -8.11 28.12 18.40
C THR A 121 -7.57 27.30 19.57
N ILE A 122 -8.13 26.11 19.79
CA ILE A 122 -7.84 25.24 20.93
C ILE A 122 -6.81 24.16 20.54
N GLY A 123 -6.95 23.59 19.35
CA GLY A 123 -6.18 22.43 18.90
C GLY A 123 -6.88 21.10 19.19
N THR A 124 -6.19 20.00 18.92
CA THR A 124 -6.63 18.63 19.21
C THR A 124 -6.31 18.26 20.68
N LYS A 125 -6.89 17.16 21.17
CA LYS A 125 -6.51 16.57 22.48
C LYS A 125 -5.02 16.21 22.56
N ALA A 126 -4.39 15.94 21.43
CA ALA A 126 -2.94 15.68 21.32
C ALA A 126 -2.08 16.96 21.19
N GLY A 127 -2.68 18.15 21.32
CA GLY A 127 -1.98 19.43 21.25
C GLY A 127 -1.64 19.93 19.84
N GLN A 128 -2.07 19.22 18.78
CA GLN A 128 -1.85 19.67 17.40
C GLN A 128 -2.79 20.85 17.08
N LYS A 129 -2.27 21.85 16.37
CA LYS A 129 -3.04 23.02 15.94
C LYS A 129 -2.89 23.27 14.44
N VAL A 130 -3.92 23.81 13.84
CA VAL A 130 -3.89 24.31 12.47
C VAL A 130 -3.03 25.59 12.44
N PRO A 131 -2.06 25.73 11.48
CA PRO A 131 -1.29 26.95 11.33
C PRO A 131 -2.20 28.18 11.12
N ALA A 132 -1.81 29.31 11.72
CA ALA A 132 -2.64 30.53 11.75
C ALA A 132 -3.12 31.01 10.36
N ASN A 133 -2.26 30.87 9.35
CA ASN A 133 -2.50 31.32 7.98
C ASN A 133 -3.08 30.22 7.06
N VAL A 134 -3.47 29.07 7.62
CA VAL A 134 -4.16 28.01 6.89
C VAL A 134 -5.65 28.12 7.18
N ASN A 135 -6.48 28.15 6.13
CA ASN A 135 -7.91 28.20 6.27
C ASN A 135 -8.54 27.07 5.45
N ALA A 136 -9.61 26.47 5.95
CA ALA A 136 -10.43 25.58 5.16
C ALA A 136 -11.50 26.38 4.41
N VAL A 137 -11.70 26.04 3.15
CA VAL A 137 -12.71 26.65 2.28
C VAL A 137 -13.53 25.55 1.63
N ARG A 138 -14.79 25.85 1.37
CA ARG A 138 -15.62 24.95 0.56
C ARG A 138 -15.45 25.33 -0.91
N LEU A 139 -15.10 24.34 -1.75
CA LEU A 139 -15.12 24.48 -3.19
C LEU A 139 -16.26 23.63 -3.74
N ASP A 140 -17.11 24.25 -4.54
CA ASP A 140 -18.14 23.54 -5.29
C ASP A 140 -17.62 23.24 -6.71
N VAL A 141 -17.60 21.98 -7.08
CA VAL A 141 -17.21 21.53 -8.43
C VAL A 141 -18.42 21.27 -9.32
N GLY A 142 -19.62 21.52 -8.81
CA GLY A 142 -20.83 21.10 -9.48
C GLY A 142 -20.99 19.57 -9.43
N VAL A 143 -22.01 19.08 -10.09
CA VAL A 143 -22.26 17.63 -10.20
C VAL A 143 -21.13 17.01 -11.00
N ALA A 144 -20.30 16.17 -10.37
CA ALA A 144 -19.40 15.33 -11.13
C ALA A 144 -20.25 14.56 -12.15
N PRO A 145 -19.83 14.47 -13.43
CA PRO A 145 -20.66 13.86 -14.46
C PRO A 145 -21.04 12.45 -14.02
N THR A 146 -22.30 12.25 -13.64
CA THR A 146 -22.86 10.96 -13.23
C THR A 146 -23.04 10.01 -14.42
N ASN A 147 -22.77 10.45 -15.64
CA ASN A 147 -23.10 9.78 -16.89
C ASN A 147 -21.92 8.97 -17.49
N TYR A 148 -20.97 8.53 -16.68
CA TYR A 148 -19.86 7.71 -17.16
C TYR A 148 -20.16 6.20 -17.22
N SER A 149 -21.38 5.74 -16.98
CA SER A 149 -21.71 4.32 -17.13
C SER A 149 -22.20 4.04 -18.54
N GLY A 150 -21.35 3.47 -19.38
CA GLY A 150 -21.77 2.80 -20.61
C GLY A 150 -22.44 1.44 -20.36
N ARG A 151 -22.95 1.19 -19.14
CA ARG A 151 -23.60 -0.08 -18.78
C ARG A 151 -25.02 -0.15 -19.30
N THR A 152 -25.33 -1.24 -19.96
CA THR A 152 -26.65 -1.56 -20.52
C THR A 152 -27.54 -2.34 -19.53
N ASP A 153 -27.10 -2.60 -18.30
CA ASP A 153 -27.79 -3.39 -17.27
C ASP A 153 -28.89 -2.63 -16.50
N GLY A 154 -29.33 -1.48 -17.01
CA GLY A 154 -30.45 -0.70 -16.46
C GLY A 154 -30.16 0.01 -15.12
N ASN A 155 -28.98 -0.16 -14.54
CA ASN A 155 -28.58 0.54 -13.33
C ASN A 155 -28.10 1.97 -13.66
N VAL A 156 -28.99 2.93 -13.58
CA VAL A 156 -28.75 4.38 -13.78
C VAL A 156 -27.91 5.00 -12.64
N GLY A 157 -27.36 4.19 -11.76
CA GLY A 157 -26.47 4.62 -10.68
C GLY A 157 -25.02 4.66 -11.16
N GLY A 158 -24.38 5.79 -11.02
CA GLY A 158 -23.00 6.03 -11.47
C GLY A 158 -22.02 4.94 -11.05
N ILE A 159 -20.89 4.88 -11.74
CA ILE A 159 -19.79 3.91 -11.52
C ILE A 159 -19.50 3.77 -10.03
N SER A 160 -19.53 2.54 -9.54
CA SER A 160 -19.20 2.25 -8.16
C SER A 160 -18.07 1.23 -8.07
N ALA A 161 -17.19 1.40 -7.10
CA ALA A 161 -16.11 0.44 -6.85
C ALA A 161 -16.62 -0.97 -6.54
N SER A 162 -17.84 -1.13 -5.99
CA SER A 162 -18.45 -2.43 -5.73
C SER A 162 -18.81 -3.18 -7.01
N VAL A 163 -19.28 -2.48 -8.02
CA VAL A 163 -19.56 -3.06 -9.35
C VAL A 163 -18.27 -3.53 -10.00
N LEU A 164 -17.26 -2.66 -10.03
CA LEU A 164 -15.95 -3.02 -10.57
C LEU A 164 -15.34 -4.24 -9.88
N ARG A 165 -15.49 -4.37 -8.56
CA ARG A 165 -15.01 -5.57 -7.84
C ARG A 165 -15.73 -6.84 -8.27
N LYS A 166 -17.03 -6.76 -8.58
CA LYS A 166 -17.78 -7.90 -9.15
C LYS A 166 -17.25 -8.27 -10.54
N ASP A 167 -17.02 -7.28 -11.39
CA ASP A 167 -16.47 -7.52 -12.75
C ASP A 167 -15.07 -8.16 -12.68
N ILE A 168 -14.22 -7.68 -11.75
CA ILE A 168 -12.88 -8.25 -11.52
C ILE A 168 -12.99 -9.69 -11.01
N SER A 169 -13.81 -9.95 -9.98
CA SER A 169 -13.98 -11.29 -9.39
C SER A 169 -14.64 -12.27 -10.34
N GLY A 170 -15.59 -11.79 -11.14
CA GLY A 170 -16.27 -12.56 -12.20
C GLY A 170 -15.42 -12.73 -13.46
N ARG A 171 -14.23 -12.11 -13.54
CA ARG A 171 -13.36 -12.09 -14.74
C ARG A 171 -14.05 -11.54 -15.98
N ASP A 172 -14.99 -10.61 -15.77
CA ASP A 172 -15.75 -9.96 -16.85
C ASP A 172 -15.03 -8.69 -17.33
N PHE A 173 -14.08 -8.88 -18.24
CA PHE A 173 -13.34 -7.77 -18.84
C PHE A 173 -14.24 -6.82 -19.65
N ASN A 174 -15.26 -7.32 -20.30
CA ASN A 174 -16.14 -6.49 -21.14
C ASN A 174 -16.94 -5.50 -20.28
N ASN A 175 -17.54 -5.95 -19.18
CA ASN A 175 -18.22 -5.07 -18.24
C ASN A 175 -17.23 -4.17 -17.50
N PHE A 176 -16.06 -4.70 -17.08
CA PHE A 176 -15.01 -3.90 -16.47
C PHE A 176 -14.60 -2.71 -17.36
N LYS A 177 -14.38 -2.95 -18.64
CA LYS A 177 -13.98 -1.95 -19.62
C LYS A 177 -14.96 -0.77 -19.71
N THR A 178 -16.27 -1.02 -19.60
CA THR A 178 -17.29 0.02 -19.68
C THR A 178 -17.20 1.07 -18.56
N ASN A 179 -16.48 0.75 -17.48
CA ASN A 179 -16.27 1.66 -16.35
C ASN A 179 -15.03 2.58 -16.52
N TYR A 180 -14.33 2.49 -17.66
CA TYR A 180 -13.14 3.27 -17.98
C TYR A 180 -13.28 4.04 -19.31
N ILE A 181 -14.45 4.65 -19.54
CA ILE A 181 -14.72 5.46 -20.72
C ILE A 181 -13.70 6.60 -20.81
N GLY A 182 -13.18 6.85 -21.99
CA GLY A 182 -12.15 7.87 -22.25
C GLY A 182 -10.72 7.44 -21.94
N VAL A 183 -10.53 6.22 -21.42
CA VAL A 183 -9.20 5.61 -21.22
C VAL A 183 -8.90 4.67 -22.39
N SER A 184 -7.65 4.64 -22.86
CA SER A 184 -7.26 3.77 -23.98
C SER A 184 -7.45 2.29 -23.65
N ASN A 185 -7.82 1.46 -24.63
CA ASN A 185 -7.99 0.02 -24.45
C ASN A 185 -6.72 -0.66 -23.89
N ASN A 186 -5.54 -0.22 -24.30
CA ASN A 186 -4.27 -0.72 -23.78
C ASN A 186 -4.13 -0.43 -22.27
N THR A 187 -4.42 0.80 -21.86
CA THR A 187 -4.38 1.21 -20.45
C THR A 187 -5.41 0.43 -19.64
N ILE A 188 -6.64 0.25 -20.15
CA ILE A 188 -7.67 -0.55 -19.48
C ILE A 188 -7.21 -2.00 -19.30
N GLY A 189 -6.57 -2.59 -20.32
CA GLY A 189 -5.99 -3.92 -20.22
C GLY A 189 -4.91 -4.02 -19.14
N GLN A 190 -4.04 -3.02 -19.02
CA GLN A 190 -3.03 -2.95 -17.94
C GLN A 190 -3.67 -2.82 -16.55
N ILE A 191 -4.70 -1.98 -16.42
CA ILE A 191 -5.46 -1.81 -15.16
C ILE A 191 -6.10 -3.14 -14.76
N TYR A 192 -6.79 -3.81 -15.68
CA TYR A 192 -7.43 -5.10 -15.41
C TYR A 192 -6.42 -6.16 -14.99
N LYS A 193 -5.29 -6.24 -15.69
CA LYS A 193 -4.18 -7.15 -15.37
C LYS A 193 -3.63 -6.89 -13.97
N THR A 194 -3.48 -5.62 -13.55
CA THR A 194 -3.02 -5.26 -12.20
C THR A 194 -3.89 -5.89 -11.10
N PHE A 195 -5.21 -5.97 -11.32
CA PHE A 195 -6.11 -6.57 -10.34
C PHE A 195 -6.16 -8.09 -10.43
N THR A 196 -6.10 -8.68 -11.64
CA THR A 196 -6.32 -10.12 -11.85
C THR A 196 -5.06 -10.95 -11.66
N GLN A 197 -3.86 -10.39 -11.77
CA GLN A 197 -2.61 -11.13 -11.55
C GLN A 197 -2.51 -11.73 -10.14
N ASN A 198 -2.88 -10.99 -9.11
CA ASN A 198 -2.85 -11.49 -7.72
C ASN A 198 -4.01 -12.43 -7.40
N MET A 199 -5.13 -12.34 -8.14
CA MET A 199 -6.24 -13.27 -7.99
C MET A 199 -5.86 -14.70 -8.43
N ASN A 200 -5.00 -14.83 -9.45
CA ASN A 200 -4.50 -16.14 -9.87
C ASN A 200 -3.66 -16.82 -8.78
N ILE A 201 -2.90 -16.05 -8.00
CA ILE A 201 -2.13 -16.57 -6.86
C ILE A 201 -3.10 -17.05 -5.77
N ASN A 202 -4.12 -16.25 -5.43
CA ASN A 202 -5.13 -16.62 -4.43
C ASN A 202 -5.99 -17.82 -4.88
N GLU A 203 -6.32 -17.93 -6.15
CA GLU A 203 -7.02 -19.11 -6.71
C GLU A 203 -6.16 -20.36 -6.64
N ASN A 204 -4.88 -20.26 -6.96
CA ASN A 204 -3.94 -21.38 -6.84
C ASN A 204 -3.76 -21.78 -5.37
N VAL A 205 -3.70 -20.82 -4.44
CA VAL A 205 -3.67 -21.08 -3.01
C VAL A 205 -4.99 -21.72 -2.54
N LYS A 206 -6.16 -21.22 -2.97
CA LYS A 206 -7.46 -21.84 -2.68
C LYS A 206 -7.58 -23.27 -3.25
N ARG A 207 -7.08 -23.49 -4.49
CA ARG A 207 -7.02 -24.84 -5.07
C ARG A 207 -6.09 -25.75 -4.29
N LEU A 208 -4.95 -25.23 -3.86
CA LEU A 208 -4.02 -25.97 -3.01
C LEU A 208 -4.66 -26.29 -1.65
N ILE A 209 -5.29 -25.33 -1.00
CA ILE A 209 -6.05 -25.55 0.24
C ILE A 209 -7.17 -26.56 0.05
N LYS A 210 -7.94 -26.46 -1.05
CA LYS A 210 -9.01 -27.41 -1.36
C LYS A 210 -8.46 -28.84 -1.62
N LYS A 211 -7.32 -28.94 -2.30
CA LYS A 211 -6.60 -30.20 -2.49
C LYS A 211 -6.06 -30.75 -1.17
N ILE A 212 -5.55 -29.88 -0.30
CA ILE A 212 -5.07 -30.21 1.05
C ILE A 212 -6.23 -30.69 1.96
N LEU A 213 -7.45 -30.19 1.78
CA LEU A 213 -8.65 -30.56 2.54
C LEU A 213 -9.44 -31.73 1.93
N SER A 214 -9.04 -32.26 0.77
CA SER A 214 -9.61 -33.48 0.17
C SER A 214 -8.95 -34.74 0.77
N GLU A 215 -9.61 -35.87 0.71
CA GLU A 215 -9.33 -37.11 1.46
C GLU A 215 -7.92 -37.75 1.26
N ASP A 216 -7.10 -37.26 0.32
CA ASP A 216 -5.69 -37.66 0.15
C ASP A 216 -4.71 -36.88 1.06
N PHE A 217 -5.23 -36.18 2.05
CA PHE A 217 -4.52 -35.22 2.89
C PHE A 217 -3.31 -35.80 3.64
N GLU A 218 -3.39 -37.03 4.15
CA GLU A 218 -2.30 -37.59 4.96
C GLU A 218 -1.02 -37.88 4.15
N GLY A 219 -1.16 -38.35 2.92
CA GLY A 219 -0.03 -38.66 2.03
C GLY A 219 0.68 -37.40 1.54
N ASP A 220 -0.09 -36.41 1.09
CA ASP A 220 0.44 -35.14 0.61
C ASP A 220 1.03 -34.30 1.76
N LEU A 221 0.44 -34.35 2.96
CA LEU A 221 0.96 -33.69 4.16
C LEU A 221 2.32 -34.28 4.58
N ARG A 222 2.45 -35.61 4.60
CA ARG A 222 3.74 -36.28 4.89
C ARG A 222 4.82 -35.89 3.87
N ASN A 223 4.48 -35.80 2.59
CA ASN A 223 5.40 -35.38 1.54
C ASN A 223 5.82 -33.91 1.67
N LEU A 224 4.90 -33.03 2.04
CA LEU A 224 5.19 -31.60 2.29
C LEU A 224 6.05 -31.42 3.54
N ILE A 225 5.78 -32.18 4.61
CA ILE A 225 6.61 -32.20 5.82
C ILE A 225 8.04 -32.64 5.48
N LYS A 226 8.20 -33.73 4.74
CA LYS A 226 9.51 -34.20 4.27
C LYS A 226 10.24 -33.17 3.44
N LYS A 227 9.58 -32.51 2.50
CA LYS A 227 10.18 -31.43 1.70
C LYS A 227 10.59 -30.23 2.56
N ARG A 228 9.77 -29.84 3.53
CA ARG A 228 10.12 -28.77 4.48
C ARG A 228 11.36 -29.14 5.27
N ASP A 229 11.42 -30.35 5.82
CA ASP A 229 12.52 -30.80 6.67
C ASP A 229 13.83 -30.93 5.87
N MET A 230 13.75 -31.35 4.61
CA MET A 230 14.88 -31.32 3.68
C MET A 230 15.37 -29.88 3.41
N LEU A 231 14.45 -28.95 3.17
CA LEU A 231 14.79 -27.53 2.94
C LEU A 231 15.41 -26.90 4.19
N GLU A 232 14.86 -27.18 5.37
CA GLU A 232 15.41 -26.71 6.66
C GLU A 232 16.86 -27.21 6.85
N TYR A 233 17.11 -28.46 6.53
CA TYR A 233 18.46 -29.03 6.56
C TYR A 233 19.43 -28.32 5.59
N GLU A 234 19.03 -28.10 4.34
CA GLU A 234 19.90 -27.42 3.36
C GLU A 234 20.15 -25.94 3.75
N ILE A 235 19.16 -25.26 4.32
CA ILE A 235 19.33 -23.89 4.84
C ILE A 235 20.36 -23.87 5.97
N GLU A 236 20.28 -24.79 6.93
CA GLU A 236 21.24 -24.82 8.04
C GLU A 236 22.65 -25.21 7.57
N LYS A 237 22.77 -26.05 6.54
CA LYS A 237 24.06 -26.37 5.89
C LYS A 237 24.70 -25.14 5.23
N ILE A 238 23.90 -24.32 4.55
CA ILE A 238 24.35 -23.05 3.96
C ILE A 238 24.85 -22.09 5.05
N LYS A 239 24.07 -21.95 6.14
CA LYS A 239 24.45 -21.10 7.28
C LYS A 239 25.73 -21.55 7.96
N LEU A 240 25.95 -22.87 8.10
CA LEU A 240 27.20 -23.40 8.64
C LEU A 240 28.38 -23.01 7.75
N LYS A 241 28.25 -23.19 6.44
CA LYS A 241 29.31 -22.81 5.49
C LYS A 241 29.62 -21.31 5.57
N GLN A 242 28.60 -20.47 5.64
CA GLN A 242 28.78 -19.01 5.80
C GLN A 242 29.49 -18.65 7.12
N ALA A 243 29.20 -19.36 8.21
CA ALA A 243 29.86 -19.15 9.50
C ALA A 243 31.33 -19.61 9.45
N GLU A 244 31.63 -20.74 8.79
CA GLU A 244 32.99 -21.23 8.60
C GLU A 244 33.82 -20.27 7.74
N ASP A 245 33.26 -19.74 6.66
CA ASP A 245 33.90 -18.73 5.80
C ASP A 245 34.16 -17.41 6.57
N ALA A 246 33.25 -17.04 7.45
CA ALA A 246 33.43 -15.87 8.32
C ALA A 246 34.54 -16.09 9.36
N LEU A 247 34.61 -17.28 9.95
CA LEU A 247 35.70 -17.66 10.87
C LEU A 247 37.08 -17.64 10.16
N LYS A 248 37.16 -18.20 8.96
CA LYS A 248 38.39 -18.17 8.17
C LYS A 248 38.89 -16.75 7.92
N ARG A 249 37.98 -15.84 7.54
CA ARG A 249 38.29 -14.42 7.33
C ARG A 249 38.73 -13.73 8.64
N ALA A 250 38.06 -14.02 9.76
CA ALA A 250 38.43 -13.45 11.05
C ALA A 250 39.81 -13.89 11.51
N VAL A 251 40.19 -15.18 11.31
CA VAL A 251 41.50 -15.70 11.62
C VAL A 251 42.60 -15.09 10.72
N GLU A 252 42.32 -14.90 9.45
CA GLU A 252 43.25 -14.26 8.51
C GLU A 252 43.46 -12.78 8.87
N ASN A 253 42.39 -12.07 9.24
CA ASN A 253 42.44 -10.69 9.71
C ASN A 253 43.29 -10.59 11.02
N GLN A 254 43.09 -11.49 11.98
CA GLN A 254 43.92 -11.54 13.21
C GLN A 254 45.39 -11.65 12.90
N LYS A 255 45.80 -12.58 12.01
CA LYS A 255 47.19 -12.75 11.61
C LYS A 255 47.79 -11.49 10.99
N ASN A 256 47.00 -10.79 10.14
CA ASN A 256 47.44 -9.55 9.54
C ASN A 256 47.63 -8.44 10.59
N ILE A 257 46.69 -8.31 11.57
CA ILE A 257 46.80 -7.34 12.65
C ILE A 257 47.98 -7.63 13.56
N GLU A 258 48.27 -8.90 13.90
CA GLU A 258 49.44 -9.31 14.68
C GLU A 258 50.76 -8.95 13.97
N SER A 259 50.80 -9.01 12.63
CA SER A 259 51.98 -8.64 11.83
C SER A 259 52.18 -7.13 11.66
N THR A 260 51.09 -6.32 11.75
CA THR A 260 51.09 -4.88 11.50
C THR A 260 51.06 -4.05 12.77
N GLY A 261 50.98 -4.66 13.96
CA GLY A 261 50.98 -3.97 15.27
C GLY A 261 49.64 -3.26 15.62
N GLY A 262 48.52 -3.71 15.03
CA GLY A 262 47.19 -3.19 15.33
C GLY A 262 46.58 -3.75 16.63
N ASP A 263 45.28 -3.52 16.85
CA ASP A 263 44.53 -3.96 18.05
C ASP A 263 44.28 -5.49 18.00
N VAL A 264 45.22 -6.26 18.61
CA VAL A 264 45.19 -7.73 18.65
C VAL A 264 44.04 -8.25 19.51
N ASP A 265 43.63 -7.53 20.57
CA ASP A 265 42.59 -7.99 21.44
C ASP A 265 41.21 -7.88 20.77
N ALA A 266 40.95 -6.81 20.00
CA ALA A 266 39.73 -6.68 19.20
C ALA A 266 39.66 -7.81 18.14
N ALA A 267 40.78 -8.13 17.49
CA ALA A 267 40.86 -9.21 16.49
C ALA A 267 40.60 -10.60 17.12
N ARG A 268 41.14 -10.88 18.31
CA ARG A 268 40.86 -12.12 19.07
C ARG A 268 39.36 -12.24 19.41
N ASN A 269 38.74 -11.15 19.87
CA ASN A 269 37.33 -11.17 20.19
C ASN A 269 36.46 -11.49 18.97
N GLN A 270 36.83 -11.00 17.77
CA GLN A 270 36.14 -11.33 16.52
C GLN A 270 36.28 -12.84 16.19
N VAL A 271 37.44 -13.43 16.37
CA VAL A 271 37.65 -14.87 16.14
C VAL A 271 36.83 -15.70 17.12
N GLU A 272 36.82 -15.34 18.40
CA GLU A 272 36.00 -16.06 19.40
C GLU A 272 34.48 -15.94 19.12
N ALA A 273 34.00 -14.79 18.69
CA ALA A 273 32.62 -14.61 18.27
C ALA A 273 32.29 -15.50 17.04
N ALA A 274 33.16 -15.55 16.06
CA ALA A 274 33.01 -16.39 14.87
C ALA A 274 33.02 -17.89 15.21
N LYS A 275 33.87 -18.35 16.13
CA LYS A 275 33.85 -19.74 16.63
C LYS A 275 32.52 -20.10 17.25
N LYS A 276 31.98 -19.23 18.13
CA LYS A 276 30.64 -19.42 18.76
C LYS A 276 29.55 -19.53 17.71
N ALA A 277 29.61 -18.71 16.63
CA ALA A 277 28.66 -18.78 15.53
C ALA A 277 28.71 -20.13 14.79
N VAL A 278 29.90 -20.65 14.50
CA VAL A 278 30.12 -21.99 13.90
C VAL A 278 29.54 -23.09 14.79
N ASP A 279 29.83 -23.07 16.10
CA ASP A 279 29.30 -24.07 17.03
C ASP A 279 27.77 -24.04 17.13
N SER A 280 27.20 -22.85 17.14
CA SER A 280 25.74 -22.67 17.10
C SER A 280 25.13 -23.21 15.80
N ALA A 281 25.77 -22.95 14.65
CA ALA A 281 25.31 -23.46 13.36
C ALA A 281 25.42 -24.98 13.27
N LYS A 282 26.51 -25.61 13.80
CA LYS A 282 26.66 -27.07 13.90
C LYS A 282 25.52 -27.69 14.72
N LYS A 283 25.19 -27.12 15.88
CA LYS A 283 24.09 -27.62 16.71
C LYS A 283 22.74 -27.57 15.98
N ARG A 284 22.46 -26.47 15.24
CA ARG A 284 21.21 -26.35 14.46
C ARG A 284 21.18 -27.34 13.31
N LEU A 285 22.28 -27.53 12.59
CA LEU A 285 22.38 -28.52 11.52
C LEU A 285 22.15 -29.94 12.02
N ALA A 286 22.72 -30.31 13.19
CA ALA A 286 22.47 -31.60 13.83
C ALA A 286 20.99 -31.80 14.16
N ALA A 287 20.32 -30.80 14.69
CA ALA A 287 18.90 -30.85 14.98
C ALA A 287 18.03 -31.00 13.72
N ALA A 288 18.37 -30.26 12.63
CA ALA A 288 17.68 -30.36 11.36
C ALA A 288 17.92 -31.72 10.69
N ASN A 289 19.09 -32.32 10.84
CA ASN A 289 19.38 -33.67 10.33
C ASN A 289 18.56 -34.77 11.00
N VAL A 290 18.29 -34.65 12.30
CA VAL A 290 17.40 -35.57 13.03
C VAL A 290 15.98 -35.50 12.47
N LYS A 291 15.44 -34.32 12.24
CA LYS A 291 14.11 -34.12 11.63
C LYS A 291 14.01 -34.71 10.21
N LYS A 292 15.06 -34.52 9.40
CA LYS A 292 15.12 -35.07 8.04
C LYS A 292 15.08 -36.59 8.00
N SER A 293 15.58 -37.24 9.03
CA SER A 293 15.74 -38.72 9.11
C SER A 293 14.51 -39.40 9.75
N ALA A 294 13.58 -38.64 10.31
CA ALA A 294 12.32 -39.11 10.88
C ALA A 294 11.20 -39.11 9.84
#